data_ef0d2fad1494c7543e26517fb5dff961
#
_entry.id   ef0d2fad1494c7543e26517fb5dff961
#
_cell.length_a   1.000
_cell.length_b   1.000
_cell.length_c   1.000
_cell.angle_alpha   90.00
_cell.angle_beta   90.00
_cell.angle_gamma   90.00
#
_symmetry.space_group_name_H-M   'P 1'
#
loop_
_entity.id
_entity.type
_entity.pdbx_description
1 polymer ?
#
loop_
_entity_poly.entity_id
_entity_poly.type
_entity_poly.pdbx_seq_one_letter_code
_entity_poly.pdbx_strand_id
1 'polypeptide(L)'
;MLHFQHFKKDISGIQVPDKFTFPFYYEPHPLTLVATKELQEYLEKQTDFEHEFGLKGAKLKNAIGKMFGILVVKKADNSLGYLAAYSGKLADNSFPDKFVPPIFNMRSEGSFYLEGEKKIENIGGKIELIKKDITYLSLKKLLKKQNKYIEEDVAIQRKKMQLSKLARRHQKKEASKILDEKKFKTLTKKLTQESFNDQFYFRELQQYYDHKINKTKSKVLEFEDQIKQYTQKRKEISTNLQQTLFEKYQFLNQYKEQKGILDIFNNSSSRPPAGSGDCSAPKLLQYAFQHELTPVAMAEFWWGVSPNSEVRKHKNFYPSCQSRCKPILNHMLKGIEMDENLIHKNLSKNKELRIIFEDDDLIIVNKPPEFLSVPGKEITDSVYTRIKQKYPTATGPLIVHRLDMSTSGVIVLTKTKEANKIVQKQFIKRTVKKRYVALLSGKLSKKQGVIKLPLRLDLDNRPRQLVDFINGKKGETNWNV
;
A
#
# COMPACT_ATOMS: atom_id res chain seq x y z
N MET A 1 -8.52 14.22 36.54
CA MET A 1 -8.29 13.26 35.45
C MET A 1 -7.48 13.98 34.40
N LEU A 2 -6.21 13.61 34.26
CA LEU A 2 -5.15 14.44 33.61
C LEU A 2 -5.43 14.79 32.15
N HIS A 3 -5.99 13.87 31.35
CA HIS A 3 -6.17 14.05 29.90
C HIS A 3 -7.62 14.35 29.48
N PHE A 4 -8.57 14.43 30.43
CA PHE A 4 -9.93 14.84 30.14
C PHE A 4 -9.99 16.35 29.96
N GLN A 5 -10.51 16.78 28.81
CA GLN A 5 -10.59 18.18 28.44
C GLN A 5 -12.06 18.64 28.40
N HIS A 6 -12.35 19.74 29.07
CA HIS A 6 -13.64 20.40 28.94
C HIS A 6 -13.70 21.20 27.63
N PHE A 7 -14.87 21.24 27.02
CA PHE A 7 -15.11 22.13 25.89
C PHE A 7 -14.92 23.57 26.31
N LYS A 8 -14.18 24.36 25.51
CA LYS A 8 -14.00 25.80 25.72
C LYS A 8 -15.19 26.59 25.13
N LYS A 9 -15.82 26.04 24.09
CA LYS A 9 -16.98 26.62 23.43
C LYS A 9 -18.27 26.05 24.05
N ASP A 10 -19.33 26.87 24.03
CA ASP A 10 -20.66 26.40 24.41
C ASP A 10 -21.14 25.30 23.46
N ILE A 11 -21.56 24.18 24.03
CA ILE A 11 -22.08 22.99 23.36
C ILE A 11 -23.52 22.70 23.73
N SER A 12 -24.18 23.57 24.52
CA SER A 12 -25.57 23.34 25.05
C SER A 12 -26.60 23.17 23.93
N GLY A 13 -26.39 23.79 22.78
CA GLY A 13 -27.23 23.64 21.59
C GLY A 13 -26.97 22.40 20.72
N ILE A 14 -26.03 21.53 21.11
CA ILE A 14 -25.67 20.34 20.32
C ILE A 14 -26.23 19.10 21.00
N GLN A 15 -27.14 18.41 20.31
CA GLN A 15 -27.72 17.15 20.83
C GLN A 15 -26.65 16.08 20.95
N VAL A 16 -26.62 15.37 22.06
CA VAL A 16 -25.73 14.21 22.24
C VAL A 16 -26.27 13.06 21.40
N PRO A 17 -25.46 12.34 20.63
CA PRO A 17 -25.94 11.24 19.82
C PRO A 17 -26.34 10.05 20.70
N ASP A 18 -27.38 9.34 20.29
CA ASP A 18 -27.89 8.14 21.00
C ASP A 18 -26.93 6.95 20.80
N LYS A 19 -26.21 6.91 19.68
CA LYS A 19 -25.31 5.83 19.29
C LYS A 19 -23.91 6.35 19.06
N PHE A 20 -22.92 5.49 19.33
CA PHE A 20 -21.53 5.81 19.10
C PHE A 20 -21.18 5.82 17.60
N THR A 21 -20.32 6.72 17.18
CA THR A 21 -19.84 6.84 15.79
C THR A 21 -19.28 5.52 15.27
N PHE A 22 -19.75 5.06 14.11
CA PHE A 22 -19.15 3.90 13.42
C PHE A 22 -17.78 4.27 12.83
N PRO A 23 -16.64 3.73 13.34
CA PRO A 23 -15.32 4.33 13.10
C PRO A 23 -14.79 4.20 11.66
N PHE A 24 -15.37 3.31 10.84
CA PHE A 24 -14.84 2.98 9.52
C PHE A 24 -15.54 3.68 8.36
N TYR A 25 -16.66 4.33 8.63
CA TYR A 25 -17.37 5.14 7.66
C TYR A 25 -18.36 6.06 8.40
N TYR A 26 -18.06 7.33 8.49
CA TYR A 26 -18.86 8.28 9.23
C TYR A 26 -18.74 9.71 8.69
N GLU A 27 -19.73 10.54 9.03
CA GLU A 27 -19.62 11.99 9.03
C GLU A 27 -19.33 12.45 10.46
N PRO A 28 -18.38 13.36 10.69
CA PRO A 28 -18.05 13.80 12.04
C PRO A 28 -19.26 14.44 12.73
N HIS A 29 -19.56 13.97 13.94
CA HIS A 29 -20.62 14.55 14.76
C HIS A 29 -20.28 16.00 15.17
N PRO A 30 -21.27 16.94 15.29
CA PRO A 30 -21.01 18.33 15.66
C PRO A 30 -20.16 18.51 16.92
N LEU A 31 -20.33 17.69 17.96
CA LEU A 31 -19.48 17.71 19.16
C LEU A 31 -18.01 17.40 18.82
N THR A 32 -17.75 16.44 17.93
CA THR A 32 -16.38 16.12 17.49
C THR A 32 -15.78 17.23 16.64
N LEU A 33 -16.60 17.96 15.86
CA LEU A 33 -16.15 19.12 15.08
C LEU A 33 -15.68 20.25 16.00
N VAL A 34 -16.42 20.55 17.10
CA VAL A 34 -16.03 21.55 18.09
C VAL A 34 -14.70 21.16 18.74
N ALA A 35 -14.61 19.92 19.28
CA ALA A 35 -13.39 19.43 19.92
C ALA A 35 -12.19 19.38 18.94
N THR A 36 -12.42 18.99 17.69
CA THR A 36 -11.39 19.00 16.64
C THR A 36 -10.86 20.41 16.39
N LYS A 37 -11.74 21.40 16.32
CA LYS A 37 -11.34 22.80 16.11
C LYS A 37 -10.50 23.31 17.26
N GLU A 38 -10.88 23.01 18.49
CA GLU A 38 -10.09 23.36 19.69
C GLU A 38 -8.70 22.71 19.69
N LEU A 39 -8.62 21.42 19.28
CA LEU A 39 -7.35 20.73 19.15
C LEU A 39 -6.50 21.31 18.00
N GLN A 40 -7.10 21.66 16.88
CA GLN A 40 -6.37 22.32 15.78
C GLN A 40 -5.81 23.67 16.17
N GLU A 41 -6.59 24.48 16.89
CA GLU A 41 -6.14 25.77 17.45
C GLU A 41 -4.97 25.59 18.43
N TYR A 42 -4.98 24.53 19.24
CA TYR A 42 -3.84 24.16 20.08
C TYR A 42 -2.64 23.76 19.24
N LEU A 43 -2.79 22.88 18.25
CA LEU A 43 -1.69 22.42 17.38
C LEU A 43 -1.02 23.56 16.59
N GLU A 44 -1.75 24.64 16.30
CA GLU A 44 -1.22 25.83 15.63
C GLU A 44 -0.35 26.69 16.56
N LYS A 45 -0.66 26.71 17.87
CA LYS A 45 -0.07 27.65 18.84
C LYS A 45 0.86 27.01 19.87
N GLN A 46 0.85 25.68 19.99
CA GLN A 46 1.56 24.95 21.02
C GLN A 46 3.08 25.12 20.91
N THR A 47 3.73 25.08 22.07
CA THR A 47 5.17 25.08 22.27
C THR A 47 5.65 23.89 23.11
N ASP A 48 4.74 22.93 23.40
CA ASP A 48 4.97 21.81 24.31
C ASP A 48 5.87 20.74 23.70
N PHE A 49 5.95 20.70 22.37
CA PHE A 49 6.77 19.74 21.63
C PHE A 49 7.16 20.28 20.25
N GLU A 50 8.31 19.85 19.76
CA GLU A 50 8.76 20.13 18.40
C GLU A 50 8.47 18.95 17.47
N HIS A 51 7.69 19.16 16.42
CA HIS A 51 7.47 18.19 15.35
C HIS A 51 7.26 18.89 14.02
N GLU A 52 8.06 18.50 13.02
CA GLU A 52 7.96 19.10 11.69
C GLU A 52 6.82 18.45 10.89
N PHE A 53 5.67 19.11 10.90
CA PHE A 53 4.48 18.69 10.15
C PHE A 53 4.52 19.07 8.66
N GLY A 54 5.51 19.87 8.24
CA GLY A 54 5.64 20.35 6.86
C GLY A 54 4.63 21.43 6.46
N LEU A 55 4.12 22.20 7.43
CA LEU A 55 3.14 23.26 7.17
C LEU A 55 3.80 24.61 6.78
N LYS A 56 5.05 24.83 7.14
CA LYS A 56 5.80 26.07 6.89
C LYS A 56 6.64 25.96 5.61
N GLY A 57 6.01 25.92 4.44
CA GLY A 57 6.59 26.26 3.13
C GLY A 57 7.86 25.58 2.60
N ALA A 58 8.72 25.07 3.43
CA ALA A 58 9.91 24.34 3.02
C ALA A 58 9.60 22.84 2.96
N LYS A 59 9.87 22.20 1.81
CA LYS A 59 9.94 20.73 1.70
C LYS A 59 11.14 20.23 2.51
N LEU A 60 11.01 20.22 3.82
CA LEU A 60 12.01 19.61 4.68
C LEU A 60 11.99 18.10 4.45
N LYS A 61 13.15 17.52 4.22
CA LYS A 61 13.34 16.08 3.91
C LYS A 61 12.72 15.13 4.94
N ASN A 62 12.39 15.63 6.13
CA ASN A 62 11.92 14.86 7.28
C ASN A 62 10.52 15.27 7.79
N ALA A 63 9.80 16.11 7.04
CA ALA A 63 8.45 16.52 7.43
C ALA A 63 7.46 15.33 7.34
N ILE A 64 6.75 15.06 8.43
CA ILE A 64 5.81 13.94 8.55
C ILE A 64 4.49 14.44 9.12
N GLY A 65 3.43 14.43 8.30
CA GLY A 65 2.06 14.64 8.80
C GLY A 65 1.62 13.49 9.73
N LYS A 66 0.64 13.75 10.57
CA LYS A 66 0.13 12.81 11.57
C LYS A 66 -1.39 12.74 11.57
N MET A 67 -1.93 11.57 11.91
CA MET A 67 -3.32 11.40 12.25
C MET A 67 -3.54 11.74 13.71
N PHE A 68 -4.46 12.67 13.98
CA PHE A 68 -4.96 12.98 15.31
C PHE A 68 -6.38 12.45 15.46
N GLY A 69 -6.75 12.06 16.67
CA GLY A 69 -8.07 11.58 17.01
C GLY A 69 -8.66 12.34 18.18
N ILE A 70 -9.96 12.49 18.14
CA ILE A 70 -10.83 13.03 19.20
C ILE A 70 -11.81 11.95 19.59
N LEU A 71 -12.03 11.77 20.90
CA LEU A 71 -13.10 10.99 21.47
C LEU A 71 -13.88 11.88 22.44
N VAL A 72 -15.09 12.22 22.09
CA VAL A 72 -16.04 12.84 23.04
C VAL A 72 -16.47 11.77 24.01
N VAL A 73 -16.39 12.09 25.30
CA VAL A 73 -16.70 11.18 26.39
C VAL A 73 -17.58 11.85 27.43
N LYS A 74 -18.31 11.02 28.18
CA LYS A 74 -19.17 11.41 29.26
C LYS A 74 -18.67 10.78 30.56
N LYS A 75 -18.58 11.57 31.64
CA LYS A 75 -18.32 11.09 33.00
C LYS A 75 -19.57 10.52 33.69
N ALA A 76 -19.39 9.89 34.83
CA ALA A 76 -20.50 9.39 35.67
C ALA A 76 -21.50 10.49 36.11
N ASP A 77 -21.04 11.71 36.29
CA ASP A 77 -21.85 12.89 36.59
C ASP A 77 -22.56 13.49 35.38
N ASN A 78 -22.53 12.81 34.22
CA ASN A 78 -23.04 13.25 32.94
C ASN A 78 -22.32 14.45 32.31
N SER A 79 -21.23 14.96 32.89
CA SER A 79 -20.44 16.02 32.28
C SER A 79 -19.76 15.52 31.02
N LEU A 80 -19.86 16.33 29.95
CA LEU A 80 -19.24 16.06 28.65
C LEU A 80 -17.82 16.69 28.56
N GLY A 81 -16.94 15.99 27.95
CA GLY A 81 -15.63 16.47 27.58
C GLY A 81 -15.04 15.65 26.44
N TYR A 82 -13.79 15.83 26.14
CA TYR A 82 -13.14 15.05 25.10
C TYR A 82 -11.72 14.65 25.48
N LEU A 83 -11.27 13.57 24.86
CA LEU A 83 -9.91 13.06 24.88
C LEU A 83 -9.26 13.32 23.52
N ALA A 84 -7.96 13.54 23.49
CA ALA A 84 -7.19 13.69 22.27
C ALA A 84 -6.05 12.66 22.21
N ALA A 85 -5.76 12.15 21.00
CA ALA A 85 -4.64 11.24 20.73
C ALA A 85 -4.04 11.50 19.37
N TYR A 86 -2.87 10.95 19.14
CA TYR A 86 -2.19 10.93 17.84
C TYR A 86 -1.71 9.51 17.49
N SER A 87 -1.57 9.23 16.19
CA SER A 87 -1.09 7.94 15.71
C SER A 87 0.44 7.88 15.66
N GLY A 88 1.00 6.77 16.15
CA GLY A 88 2.42 6.53 16.17
C GLY A 88 3.17 7.45 17.15
N LYS A 89 4.34 7.93 16.74
CA LYS A 89 5.24 8.77 17.55
C LYS A 89 5.05 10.24 17.23
N LEU A 90 5.06 11.09 18.24
CA LEU A 90 5.08 12.55 18.13
C LEU A 90 6.27 13.05 18.94
N ALA A 91 7.13 13.89 18.35
CA ALA A 91 8.34 14.44 18.97
C ALA A 91 9.37 13.40 19.48
N ASP A 92 10.46 13.90 20.06
CA ASP A 92 11.52 13.08 20.66
C ASP A 92 11.18 12.72 22.12
N ASN A 93 10.37 11.68 22.32
CA ASN A 93 10.09 11.03 23.61
C ASN A 93 9.19 11.75 24.62
N SER A 94 8.68 12.96 24.35
CA SER A 94 7.70 13.59 25.24
C SER A 94 6.29 13.12 24.91
N PHE A 95 5.51 12.78 25.94
CA PHE A 95 4.06 12.62 25.82
C PHE A 95 3.43 13.92 26.31
N PRO A 96 3.03 14.84 25.40
CA PRO A 96 2.41 16.09 25.84
C PRO A 96 1.13 15.80 26.61
N ASP A 97 0.91 16.44 27.74
CA ASP A 97 -0.22 16.22 28.65
C ASP A 97 -1.59 16.41 28.01
N LYS A 98 -1.61 17.06 26.86
CA LYS A 98 -2.82 17.24 26.04
C LYS A 98 -3.36 15.91 25.48
N PHE A 99 -2.53 14.89 25.34
CA PHE A 99 -2.85 13.62 24.66
C PHE A 99 -2.86 12.46 25.64
N VAL A 100 -3.79 11.53 25.45
CA VAL A 100 -3.79 10.28 26.21
C VAL A 100 -2.51 9.46 25.95
N PRO A 101 -2.01 8.73 26.94
CA PRO A 101 -0.80 7.94 26.80
C PRO A 101 -0.97 6.82 25.79
N PRO A 102 0.13 6.25 25.26
CA PRO A 102 0.09 5.04 24.46
C PRO A 102 -0.41 3.85 25.29
N ILE A 103 -0.95 2.83 24.65
CA ILE A 103 -1.43 1.60 25.31
C ILE A 103 -0.31 0.90 26.08
N PHE A 104 0.88 0.91 25.50
CA PHE A 104 2.11 0.47 26.14
C PHE A 104 3.20 1.52 25.94
N ASN A 105 3.83 1.97 27.04
CA ASN A 105 4.95 2.91 26.97
C ASN A 105 6.24 2.17 26.60
N MET A 106 6.49 1.99 25.32
CA MET A 106 7.70 1.35 24.80
C MET A 106 8.97 2.16 25.00
N ARG A 107 8.86 3.41 25.46
CA ARG A 107 9.99 4.36 25.59
C ARG A 107 10.32 4.72 27.03
N SER A 108 9.79 3.98 28.01
CA SER A 108 10.24 4.13 29.39
C SER A 108 11.76 3.88 29.47
N GLU A 109 12.43 4.60 30.36
CA GLU A 109 13.87 4.45 30.60
C GLU A 109 14.20 2.99 30.93
N GLY A 110 15.22 2.41 30.29
CA GLY A 110 15.57 1.00 30.42
C GLY A 110 14.65 0.01 29.71
N SER A 111 13.76 0.47 28.83
CA SER A 111 12.86 -0.46 28.14
C SER A 111 13.60 -1.35 27.13
N PHE A 112 13.19 -2.62 27.06
CA PHE A 112 13.69 -3.59 26.08
C PHE A 112 13.60 -3.07 24.63
N TYR A 113 12.62 -2.19 24.37
CA TYR A 113 12.40 -1.63 23.04
C TYR A 113 13.51 -0.65 22.65
N LEU A 114 13.89 0.27 23.53
CA LEU A 114 15.01 1.21 23.30
C LEU A 114 16.34 0.50 23.15
N GLU A 115 16.58 -0.55 23.95
CA GLU A 115 17.77 -1.38 23.80
C GLU A 115 17.79 -2.13 22.46
N GLY A 116 16.65 -2.64 22.04
CA GLY A 116 16.49 -3.29 20.75
C GLY A 116 16.71 -2.33 19.57
N GLU A 117 16.15 -1.12 19.63
CA GLU A 117 16.37 -0.06 18.62
C GLU A 117 17.87 0.30 18.52
N LYS A 118 18.57 0.48 19.63
CA LYS A 118 20.04 0.74 19.62
C LYS A 118 20.83 -0.40 18.98
N LYS A 119 20.46 -1.66 19.23
CA LYS A 119 21.10 -2.83 18.59
C LYS A 119 20.88 -2.83 17.09
N ILE A 120 19.66 -2.52 16.63
CA ILE A 120 19.28 -2.44 15.21
C ILE A 120 20.06 -1.31 14.52
N GLU A 121 20.13 -0.14 15.15
CA GLU A 121 20.87 1.04 14.64
C GLU A 121 22.37 0.74 14.50
N ASN A 122 22.97 0.14 15.52
CA ASN A 122 24.39 -0.26 15.49
C ASN A 122 24.69 -1.22 14.35
N ILE A 123 23.83 -2.24 14.13
CA ILE A 123 23.99 -3.16 13.00
C ILE A 123 23.78 -2.42 11.67
N GLY A 124 22.82 -1.49 11.60
CA GLY A 124 22.63 -0.62 10.45
C GLY A 124 23.88 0.20 10.10
N GLY A 125 24.50 0.79 11.10
CA GLY A 125 25.78 1.49 10.96
C GLY A 125 26.90 0.63 10.41
N LYS A 126 27.05 -0.62 10.90
CA LYS A 126 28.04 -1.59 10.38
C LYS A 126 27.79 -1.93 8.90
N ILE A 127 26.53 -2.14 8.49
CA ILE A 127 26.18 -2.38 7.09
C ILE A 127 26.58 -1.18 6.21
N GLU A 128 26.29 0.02 6.66
CA GLU A 128 26.62 1.24 5.89
C GLU A 128 28.13 1.50 5.83
N LEU A 129 28.89 1.18 6.87
CA LEU A 129 30.35 1.23 6.83
C LEU A 129 30.92 0.27 5.78
N ILE A 130 30.47 -1.00 5.75
CA ILE A 130 30.90 -1.97 4.74
C ILE A 130 30.53 -1.50 3.33
N LYS A 131 29.33 -0.99 3.12
CA LYS A 131 28.89 -0.49 1.80
C LYS A 131 29.69 0.71 1.30
N LYS A 132 30.23 1.51 2.22
CA LYS A 132 31.06 2.68 1.92
C LYS A 132 32.57 2.38 1.93
N ASP A 133 32.96 1.15 2.27
CA ASP A 133 34.36 0.73 2.27
C ASP A 133 35.01 0.92 0.89
N ILE A 134 36.14 1.62 0.86
CA ILE A 134 36.85 1.98 -0.36
C ILE A 134 37.31 0.71 -1.09
N THR A 135 37.77 -0.31 -0.34
CA THR A 135 38.24 -1.59 -0.90
C THR A 135 37.08 -2.33 -1.56
N TYR A 136 35.93 -2.42 -0.88
CA TYR A 136 34.74 -3.04 -1.45
C TYR A 136 34.26 -2.36 -2.74
N LEU A 137 34.18 -1.02 -2.72
CA LEU A 137 33.76 -0.24 -3.89
C LEU A 137 34.74 -0.39 -5.06
N SER A 138 36.05 -0.39 -4.79
CA SER A 138 37.07 -0.58 -5.81
C SER A 138 37.05 -1.97 -6.43
N LEU A 139 36.90 -3.02 -5.60
CA LEU A 139 36.73 -4.41 -6.04
C LEU A 139 35.48 -4.60 -6.89
N LYS A 140 34.36 -4.02 -6.49
CA LYS A 140 33.13 -4.03 -7.31
C LYS A 140 33.31 -3.37 -8.67
N LYS A 141 33.97 -2.21 -8.68
CA LYS A 141 34.29 -1.51 -9.94
C LYS A 141 35.21 -2.33 -10.83
N LEU A 142 36.23 -2.95 -10.23
CA LEU A 142 37.17 -3.85 -10.94
C LEU A 142 36.44 -5.06 -11.51
N LEU A 143 35.61 -5.74 -10.71
CA LEU A 143 34.84 -6.90 -11.14
C LEU A 143 33.91 -6.57 -12.30
N LYS A 144 33.20 -5.42 -12.22
CA LYS A 144 32.35 -4.92 -13.30
C LYS A 144 33.14 -4.69 -14.59
N LYS A 145 34.36 -4.10 -14.50
CA LYS A 145 35.24 -3.87 -15.64
C LYS A 145 35.73 -5.19 -16.24
N GLN A 146 36.14 -6.15 -15.40
CA GLN A 146 36.57 -7.48 -15.82
C GLN A 146 35.44 -8.23 -16.54
N ASN A 147 34.23 -8.27 -15.98
CA ASN A 147 33.07 -8.91 -16.60
C ASN A 147 32.78 -8.34 -17.99
N LYS A 148 32.73 -7.00 -18.10
CA LYS A 148 32.49 -6.34 -19.39
C LYS A 148 33.52 -6.72 -20.45
N TYR A 149 34.79 -6.69 -20.09
CA TYR A 149 35.88 -7.08 -20.99
C TYR A 149 35.75 -8.52 -21.46
N ILE A 150 35.43 -9.43 -20.54
CA ILE A 150 35.29 -10.86 -20.85
C ILE A 150 34.04 -11.11 -21.73
N GLU A 151 32.94 -10.47 -21.46
CA GLU A 151 31.72 -10.55 -22.28
C GLU A 151 32.00 -10.11 -23.72
N GLU A 152 32.74 -9.01 -23.91
CA GLU A 152 33.11 -8.49 -25.20
C GLU A 152 34.04 -9.47 -25.95
N ASP A 153 35.08 -10.01 -25.29
CA ASP A 153 36.02 -10.92 -25.91
C ASP A 153 35.38 -12.28 -26.23
N VAL A 154 34.60 -12.83 -25.32
CA VAL A 154 33.82 -14.06 -25.55
C VAL A 154 32.85 -13.90 -26.73
N ALA A 155 32.20 -12.74 -26.87
CA ALA A 155 31.34 -12.46 -28.02
C ALA A 155 32.09 -12.42 -29.33
N ILE A 156 33.29 -11.81 -29.34
CA ILE A 156 34.18 -11.79 -30.52
C ILE A 156 34.62 -13.21 -30.93
N GLN A 157 35.02 -14.03 -29.96
CA GLN A 157 35.45 -15.41 -30.23
C GLN A 157 34.29 -16.29 -30.72
N ARG A 158 33.08 -16.14 -30.15
CA ARG A 158 31.87 -16.83 -30.65
C ARG A 158 31.58 -16.46 -32.11
N LYS A 159 31.71 -15.18 -32.47
CA LYS A 159 31.52 -14.70 -33.85
C LYS A 159 32.54 -15.29 -34.79
N LYS A 160 33.83 -15.35 -34.38
CA LYS A 160 34.91 -16.01 -35.16
C LYS A 160 34.58 -17.49 -35.40
N MET A 161 34.17 -18.22 -34.35
CA MET A 161 33.80 -19.63 -34.50
C MET A 161 32.62 -19.84 -35.43
N GLN A 162 31.60 -18.97 -35.39
CA GLN A 162 30.47 -19.02 -36.32
C GLN A 162 30.91 -18.82 -37.77
N LEU A 163 31.81 -17.85 -38.04
CA LEU A 163 32.36 -17.62 -39.37
C LEU A 163 33.20 -18.80 -39.84
N SER A 164 34.09 -19.33 -38.99
CA SER A 164 34.86 -20.53 -39.30
C SER A 164 34.00 -21.75 -39.62
N LYS A 165 32.91 -21.93 -38.86
CA LYS A 165 31.91 -23.00 -39.11
C LYS A 165 31.24 -22.84 -40.47
N LEU A 166 30.87 -21.63 -40.85
CA LEU A 166 30.25 -21.35 -42.16
C LEU A 166 31.27 -21.58 -43.30
N ALA A 167 32.50 -21.10 -43.14
CA ALA A 167 33.58 -21.32 -44.12
C ALA A 167 33.84 -22.82 -44.34
N ARG A 168 33.98 -23.63 -43.26
CA ARG A 168 34.15 -25.08 -43.35
C ARG A 168 32.98 -25.77 -44.03
N ARG A 169 31.75 -25.32 -43.77
CA ARG A 169 30.54 -25.84 -44.46
C ARG A 169 30.60 -25.56 -45.97
N HIS A 170 30.94 -24.34 -46.34
CA HIS A 170 31.08 -23.94 -47.75
C HIS A 170 32.18 -24.76 -48.43
N GLN A 171 33.36 -24.82 -47.82
CA GLN A 171 34.50 -25.59 -48.33
C GLN A 171 34.16 -27.08 -48.52
N LYS A 172 33.46 -27.69 -47.56
CA LYS A 172 33.02 -29.09 -47.66
C LYS A 172 32.02 -29.27 -48.79
N LYS A 173 31.08 -28.31 -48.99
CA LYS A 173 30.10 -28.35 -50.07
C LYS A 173 30.72 -28.22 -51.45
N GLU A 174 31.68 -27.32 -51.63
CA GLU A 174 32.37 -27.18 -52.90
C GLU A 174 33.29 -28.38 -53.20
N ALA A 175 34.01 -28.85 -52.19
CA ALA A 175 34.88 -30.01 -52.34
C ALA A 175 34.16 -31.30 -52.69
N SER A 176 32.89 -31.47 -52.24
CA SER A 176 32.08 -32.63 -52.59
C SER A 176 31.69 -32.70 -54.09
N LYS A 177 31.80 -31.58 -54.81
CA LYS A 177 31.51 -31.51 -56.25
C LYS A 177 32.72 -31.82 -57.15
N ILE A 178 33.94 -31.64 -56.61
CA ILE A 178 35.17 -31.56 -57.41
C ILE A 178 36.17 -32.65 -57.04
N LEU A 179 36.19 -33.13 -55.77
CA LEU A 179 37.20 -34.04 -55.25
C LEU A 179 36.74 -35.53 -55.38
N ASP A 180 37.77 -36.41 -55.61
CA ASP A 180 37.58 -37.85 -55.49
C ASP A 180 37.30 -38.25 -54.00
N GLU A 181 36.77 -39.45 -53.81
CA GLU A 181 36.30 -39.93 -52.49
C GLU A 181 37.42 -39.93 -51.43
N LYS A 182 38.65 -40.32 -51.84
CA LYS A 182 39.81 -40.39 -50.92
C LYS A 182 40.25 -39.00 -50.46
N LYS A 183 40.34 -38.04 -51.36
CA LYS A 183 40.69 -36.65 -51.06
C LYS A 183 39.59 -35.94 -50.27
N PHE A 184 38.31 -36.19 -50.59
CA PHE A 184 37.19 -35.65 -49.84
C PHE A 184 37.17 -36.16 -48.40
N LYS A 185 37.43 -37.46 -48.16
CA LYS A 185 37.51 -38.04 -46.81
C LYS A 185 38.67 -37.43 -46.00
N THR A 186 39.81 -37.20 -46.63
CA THR A 186 40.98 -36.52 -45.98
C THR A 186 40.62 -35.08 -45.60
N LEU A 187 40.03 -34.31 -46.50
CA LEU A 187 39.58 -32.93 -46.20
C LEU A 187 38.55 -32.90 -45.07
N THR A 188 37.56 -33.81 -45.10
CA THR A 188 36.56 -33.88 -44.05
C THR A 188 37.15 -34.14 -42.66
N LYS A 189 38.15 -35.04 -42.56
CA LYS A 189 38.88 -35.28 -41.32
C LYS A 189 39.60 -34.00 -40.84
N LYS A 190 40.27 -33.27 -41.74
CA LYS A 190 40.96 -32.00 -41.45
C LYS A 190 39.96 -30.95 -40.91
N LEU A 191 38.86 -30.74 -41.63
CA LEU A 191 37.83 -29.75 -41.19
C LEU A 191 37.16 -30.13 -39.87
N THR A 192 37.03 -31.41 -39.59
CA THR A 192 36.52 -31.90 -38.28
C THR A 192 37.53 -31.60 -37.18
N GLN A 193 38.81 -31.85 -37.41
CA GLN A 193 39.86 -31.53 -36.44
C GLN A 193 39.93 -30.02 -36.13
N GLU A 194 39.82 -29.19 -37.19
CA GLU A 194 39.74 -27.71 -37.00
C GLU A 194 38.52 -27.31 -36.14
N SER A 195 37.39 -27.97 -36.32
CA SER A 195 36.20 -27.71 -35.50
C SER A 195 36.42 -28.09 -34.04
N PHE A 196 37.10 -29.21 -33.78
CA PHE A 196 37.47 -29.62 -32.42
C PHE A 196 38.47 -28.63 -31.80
N ASN A 197 39.43 -28.16 -32.55
CA ASN A 197 40.42 -27.20 -32.08
C ASN A 197 39.75 -25.86 -31.70
N ASP A 198 38.82 -25.37 -32.53
CA ASP A 198 38.05 -24.15 -32.21
C ASP A 198 37.25 -24.30 -30.89
N GLN A 199 36.61 -25.45 -30.70
CA GLN A 199 35.83 -25.74 -29.49
C GLN A 199 36.73 -25.87 -28.25
N PHE A 200 37.87 -26.56 -28.41
CA PHE A 200 38.85 -26.70 -27.34
C PHE A 200 39.41 -25.35 -26.92
N TYR A 201 39.88 -24.54 -27.88
CA TYR A 201 40.38 -23.20 -27.60
C TYR A 201 39.34 -22.30 -26.90
N PHE A 202 38.09 -22.35 -27.35
CA PHE A 202 37.03 -21.56 -26.71
C PHE A 202 36.76 -21.99 -25.25
N ARG A 203 36.82 -23.28 -24.95
CA ARG A 203 36.69 -23.82 -23.60
C ARG A 203 37.86 -23.40 -22.70
N GLU A 204 39.08 -23.52 -23.21
CA GLU A 204 40.26 -23.04 -22.49
C GLU A 204 40.20 -21.55 -22.19
N LEU A 205 39.72 -20.74 -23.13
CA LEU A 205 39.54 -19.31 -22.95
C LEU A 205 38.52 -19.01 -21.82
N GLN A 206 37.39 -19.73 -21.78
CA GLN A 206 36.42 -19.59 -20.73
C GLN A 206 37.00 -19.96 -19.35
N GLN A 207 37.69 -21.09 -19.25
CA GLN A 207 38.36 -21.52 -18.01
C GLN A 207 39.40 -20.51 -17.51
N TYR A 208 40.18 -19.96 -18.43
CA TYR A 208 41.13 -18.89 -18.11
C TYR A 208 40.46 -17.66 -17.51
N TYR A 209 39.36 -17.22 -18.11
CA TYR A 209 38.63 -16.08 -17.58
C TYR A 209 37.94 -16.36 -16.26
N ASP A 210 37.37 -17.53 -16.09
CA ASP A 210 36.77 -17.96 -14.81
C ASP A 210 37.82 -17.95 -13.70
N HIS A 211 39.03 -18.48 -13.97
CA HIS A 211 40.10 -18.44 -12.98
C HIS A 211 40.54 -17.01 -12.66
N LYS A 212 40.69 -16.16 -13.67
CA LYS A 212 41.11 -14.75 -13.51
C LYS A 212 40.12 -13.92 -12.70
N ILE A 213 38.81 -14.17 -12.86
CA ILE A 213 37.74 -13.48 -12.16
C ILE A 213 37.57 -13.97 -10.73
N ASN A 214 37.74 -15.26 -10.47
CA ASN A 214 37.40 -15.90 -9.20
C ASN A 214 38.09 -15.23 -8.01
N LYS A 215 39.33 -14.79 -8.14
CA LYS A 215 40.04 -14.08 -7.06
C LYS A 215 39.40 -12.74 -6.68
N THR A 216 38.90 -11.99 -7.66
CA THR A 216 38.21 -10.70 -7.41
C THR A 216 36.82 -10.96 -6.91
N LYS A 217 36.13 -11.92 -7.49
CA LYS A 217 34.77 -12.33 -7.14
C LYS A 217 34.66 -12.85 -5.69
N SER A 218 35.59 -13.71 -5.26
CA SER A 218 35.60 -14.23 -3.88
C SER A 218 35.75 -13.10 -2.86
N LYS A 219 36.63 -12.12 -3.10
CA LYS A 219 36.80 -10.98 -2.22
C LYS A 219 35.52 -10.10 -2.16
N VAL A 220 34.82 -9.89 -3.27
CA VAL A 220 33.55 -9.16 -3.27
C VAL A 220 32.48 -9.94 -2.51
N LEU A 221 32.43 -11.27 -2.70
CA LEU A 221 31.50 -12.15 -1.98
C LEU A 221 31.69 -12.12 -0.47
N GLU A 222 32.93 -12.04 0.03
CA GLU A 222 33.21 -11.91 1.46
C GLU A 222 32.52 -10.68 2.09
N PHE A 223 32.56 -9.52 1.43
CA PHE A 223 31.84 -8.32 1.85
C PHE A 223 30.32 -8.48 1.72
N GLU A 224 29.85 -9.07 0.64
CA GLU A 224 28.41 -9.30 0.40
C GLU A 224 27.82 -10.29 1.42
N ASP A 225 28.55 -11.32 1.79
CA ASP A 225 28.17 -12.27 2.82
C ASP A 225 28.12 -11.62 4.19
N GLN A 226 29.06 -10.75 4.56
CA GLN A 226 28.98 -9.97 5.79
C GLN A 226 27.76 -9.06 5.82
N ILE A 227 27.48 -8.34 4.72
CA ILE A 227 26.27 -7.51 4.58
C ILE A 227 25.02 -8.37 4.76
N LYS A 228 24.98 -9.55 4.16
CA LYS A 228 23.86 -10.50 4.24
C LYS A 228 23.66 -10.98 5.68
N GLN A 229 24.74 -11.38 6.37
CA GLN A 229 24.70 -11.83 7.76
C GLN A 229 24.18 -10.71 8.69
N TYR A 230 24.70 -9.48 8.57
CA TYR A 230 24.22 -8.35 9.34
C TYR A 230 22.78 -7.99 9.02
N THR A 231 22.38 -8.07 7.76
CA THR A 231 20.99 -7.83 7.33
C THR A 231 20.05 -8.87 7.94
N GLN A 232 20.44 -10.13 7.94
CA GLN A 232 19.66 -11.21 8.55
C GLN A 232 19.55 -11.03 10.07
N LYS A 233 20.67 -10.75 10.74
CA LYS A 233 20.70 -10.50 12.20
C LYS A 233 19.82 -9.29 12.58
N ARG A 234 19.88 -8.21 11.81
CA ARG A 234 19.02 -7.04 12.01
C ARG A 234 17.55 -7.39 11.86
N LYS A 235 17.20 -8.21 10.87
CA LYS A 235 15.83 -8.69 10.63
C LYS A 235 15.33 -9.53 11.82
N GLU A 236 16.14 -10.44 12.33
CA GLU A 236 15.80 -11.31 13.47
C GLU A 236 15.55 -10.50 14.73
N ILE A 237 16.45 -9.56 15.07
CA ILE A 237 16.27 -8.67 16.23
C ILE A 237 15.00 -7.84 16.06
N SER A 238 14.76 -7.27 14.88
CA SER A 238 13.55 -6.47 14.61
C SER A 238 12.27 -7.30 14.73
N THR A 239 12.28 -8.55 14.24
CA THR A 239 11.13 -9.46 14.35
C THR A 239 10.85 -9.85 15.79
N ASN A 240 11.88 -10.20 16.54
CA ASN A 240 11.74 -10.57 17.97
C ASN A 240 11.28 -9.36 18.80
N LEU A 241 11.85 -8.18 18.54
CA LEU A 241 11.45 -6.95 19.20
C LEU A 241 9.97 -6.62 18.96
N GLN A 242 9.52 -6.79 17.73
CA GLN A 242 8.12 -6.57 17.37
C GLN A 242 7.19 -7.60 18.03
N GLN A 243 7.61 -8.86 18.13
CA GLN A 243 6.82 -9.90 18.79
C GLN A 243 6.69 -9.64 20.29
N THR A 244 7.80 -9.33 20.97
CA THR A 244 7.80 -8.97 22.40
C THR A 244 6.94 -7.73 22.64
N LEU A 245 6.99 -6.74 21.73
CA LEU A 245 6.13 -5.58 21.80
C LEU A 245 4.65 -5.95 21.70
N PHE A 246 4.28 -6.81 20.76
CA PHE A 246 2.89 -7.26 20.61
C PHE A 246 2.37 -8.01 21.83
N GLU A 247 3.19 -8.77 22.53
CA GLU A 247 2.80 -9.45 23.78
C GLU A 247 2.43 -8.47 24.90
N LYS A 248 2.96 -7.23 24.87
CA LYS A 248 2.64 -6.16 25.81
C LYS A 248 1.36 -5.39 25.48
N TYR A 249 0.85 -5.50 24.24
CA TYR A 249 -0.37 -4.80 23.85
C TYR A 249 -1.62 -5.55 24.29
N GLN A 250 -2.33 -4.98 25.28
CA GLN A 250 -3.56 -5.50 25.83
C GLN A 250 -4.68 -4.45 25.67
N PHE A 251 -5.80 -4.83 25.12
CA PHE A 251 -6.92 -3.95 24.79
C PHE A 251 -8.12 -4.27 25.65
N LEU A 252 -8.70 -3.24 26.26
CA LEU A 252 -9.93 -3.30 27.02
C LEU A 252 -11.15 -3.02 26.14
N ASN A 253 -12.30 -3.63 26.47
CA ASN A 253 -13.61 -3.18 26.02
C ASN A 253 -14.36 -2.53 27.18
N GLN A 254 -15.60 -2.09 26.92
CA GLN A 254 -16.44 -1.46 27.97
C GLN A 254 -16.77 -2.38 29.15
N TYR A 255 -16.71 -3.70 28.97
CA TYR A 255 -16.92 -4.68 30.04
C TYR A 255 -15.66 -4.97 30.85
N LYS A 256 -14.58 -4.23 30.61
CA LYS A 256 -13.23 -4.47 31.18
C LYS A 256 -12.63 -5.82 30.78
N GLU A 257 -13.16 -6.49 29.73
CA GLU A 257 -12.55 -7.69 29.18
C GLU A 257 -11.27 -7.29 28.46
N GLN A 258 -10.14 -7.93 28.83
CA GLN A 258 -8.83 -7.67 28.28
C GLN A 258 -8.47 -8.71 27.22
N LYS A 259 -7.94 -8.30 26.08
CA LYS A 259 -7.49 -9.19 25.02
C LYS A 259 -6.18 -8.72 24.39
N GLY A 260 -5.24 -9.66 24.25
CA GLY A 260 -3.94 -9.42 23.62
C GLY A 260 -4.07 -9.20 22.11
N ILE A 261 -3.15 -8.40 21.51
CA ILE A 261 -3.18 -8.16 20.07
C ILE A 261 -3.01 -9.43 19.26
N LEU A 262 -2.18 -10.37 19.71
CA LEU A 262 -1.98 -11.65 19.02
C LEU A 262 -3.27 -12.48 18.99
N ASP A 263 -4.04 -12.52 20.09
CA ASP A 263 -5.32 -13.23 20.17
C ASP A 263 -6.41 -12.55 19.30
N ILE A 264 -6.37 -11.21 19.22
CA ILE A 264 -7.28 -10.47 18.37
C ILE A 264 -7.06 -10.80 16.89
N PHE A 265 -5.81 -10.96 16.47
CA PHE A 265 -5.45 -11.25 15.08
C PHE A 265 -5.44 -12.75 14.74
N ASN A 266 -5.35 -13.67 15.70
CA ASN A 266 -5.40 -15.12 15.45
C ASN A 266 -6.68 -15.57 14.71
N ASN A 267 -7.79 -14.86 14.91
CA ASN A 267 -9.04 -15.11 14.18
C ASN A 267 -9.03 -14.59 12.72
N SER A 268 -7.99 -13.88 12.29
CA SER A 268 -7.89 -13.24 10.96
C SER A 268 -6.71 -13.75 10.16
N SER A 269 -6.34 -14.99 10.14
CA SER A 269 -5.31 -15.64 9.26
C SER A 269 -4.02 -14.82 8.97
N SER A 270 -3.80 -13.69 9.64
CA SER A 270 -2.67 -12.78 9.39
C SER A 270 -2.05 -12.29 10.70
N ARG A 271 -0.72 -12.20 10.72
CA ARG A 271 0.00 -11.55 11.83
C ARG A 271 -0.36 -10.06 11.92
N PRO A 272 -0.39 -9.46 13.13
CA PRO A 272 -0.62 -8.03 13.27
C PRO A 272 0.37 -7.23 12.40
N PRO A 273 -0.10 -6.31 11.55
CA PRO A 273 0.80 -5.41 10.82
C PRO A 273 1.61 -4.53 11.78
N ALA A 274 2.81 -4.13 11.38
CA ALA A 274 3.65 -3.22 12.17
C ALA A 274 2.90 -1.92 12.51
N GLY A 275 2.99 -1.47 13.78
CA GLY A 275 2.29 -0.30 14.28
C GLY A 275 0.80 -0.52 14.58
N SER A 276 0.32 -1.77 14.60
CA SER A 276 -1.01 -2.09 15.11
C SER A 276 -1.06 -1.78 16.61
N GLY A 277 -2.12 -1.09 17.06
CA GLY A 277 -2.27 -0.62 18.44
C GLY A 277 -1.80 0.83 18.67
N ASP A 278 -0.94 1.38 17.81
CA ASP A 278 -0.43 2.75 17.94
C ASP A 278 -1.30 3.83 17.30
N CYS A 279 -2.45 3.47 16.75
CA CYS A 279 -3.40 4.41 16.17
C CYS A 279 -4.12 5.23 17.26
N SER A 280 -4.66 6.39 16.89
CA SER A 280 -5.36 7.29 17.81
C SER A 280 -6.61 6.66 18.43
N ALA A 281 -7.47 6.01 17.64
CA ALA A 281 -8.71 5.42 18.14
C ALA A 281 -8.52 4.36 19.24
N PRO A 282 -7.65 3.33 19.11
CA PRO A 282 -7.37 2.40 20.20
C PRO A 282 -6.87 3.07 21.49
N LYS A 283 -5.98 4.07 21.38
CA LYS A 283 -5.46 4.81 22.56
C LYS A 283 -6.58 5.55 23.30
N LEU A 284 -7.45 6.21 22.55
CA LEU A 284 -8.59 6.96 23.10
C LEU A 284 -9.56 6.06 23.85
N LEU A 285 -9.96 4.96 23.24
CA LEU A 285 -10.87 3.99 23.84
C LEU A 285 -10.24 3.28 25.04
N GLN A 286 -8.96 2.92 24.96
CA GLN A 286 -8.23 2.31 26.07
C GLN A 286 -8.25 3.22 27.30
N TYR A 287 -7.90 4.49 27.11
CA TYR A 287 -7.91 5.47 28.19
C TYR A 287 -9.34 5.69 28.75
N ALA A 288 -10.34 5.79 27.88
CA ALA A 288 -11.73 5.94 28.29
C ALA A 288 -12.18 4.77 29.17
N PHE A 289 -11.93 3.51 28.77
CA PHE A 289 -12.35 2.34 29.56
C PHE A 289 -11.55 2.15 30.86
N GLN A 290 -10.25 2.52 30.87
CA GLN A 290 -9.45 2.52 32.09
C GLN A 290 -9.95 3.51 33.13
N HIS A 291 -10.53 4.62 32.69
CA HIS A 291 -11.00 5.71 33.54
C HIS A 291 -12.53 5.83 33.67
N GLU A 292 -13.26 4.78 33.27
CA GLU A 292 -14.72 4.68 33.41
C GLU A 292 -15.48 5.81 32.69
N LEU A 293 -14.91 6.29 31.59
CA LEU A 293 -15.54 7.27 30.73
C LEU A 293 -16.38 6.59 29.65
N THR A 294 -17.58 7.07 29.43
CA THR A 294 -18.47 6.54 28.39
C THR A 294 -18.17 7.20 27.05
N PRO A 295 -17.76 6.45 26.01
CA PRO A 295 -17.57 6.98 24.66
C PRO A 295 -18.90 7.48 24.06
N VAL A 296 -18.91 8.67 23.47
CA VAL A 296 -20.07 9.33 22.88
C VAL A 296 -19.95 9.45 21.37
N ALA A 297 -18.85 10.04 20.88
CA ALA A 297 -18.59 10.21 19.46
C ALA A 297 -17.08 10.32 19.21
N MET A 298 -16.61 9.91 18.04
CA MET A 298 -15.21 10.03 17.69
C MET A 298 -15.00 10.61 16.28
N ALA A 299 -13.83 11.23 16.10
CA ALA A 299 -13.35 11.64 14.78
C ALA A 299 -11.82 11.58 14.70
N GLU A 300 -11.30 11.28 13.53
CA GLU A 300 -9.86 11.30 13.24
C GLU A 300 -9.59 12.25 12.07
N PHE A 301 -8.57 13.10 12.16
CA PHE A 301 -8.19 14.06 11.12
C PHE A 301 -6.70 14.07 10.86
N TRP A 302 -6.32 14.44 9.65
CA TRP A 302 -4.92 14.55 9.26
C TRP A 302 -4.36 15.93 9.50
N TRP A 303 -3.15 15.99 10.07
CA TRP A 303 -2.41 17.23 10.32
C TRP A 303 -1.03 17.20 9.69
N GLY A 304 -0.72 18.16 8.80
CA GLY A 304 0.56 18.26 8.11
C GLY A 304 0.56 17.80 6.65
N VAL A 305 1.77 17.58 6.12
CA VAL A 305 1.97 17.13 4.73
C VAL A 305 1.43 15.73 4.49
N SER A 306 1.03 15.48 3.25
CA SER A 306 0.61 14.15 2.80
C SER A 306 1.79 13.17 2.84
N PRO A 307 1.62 11.94 3.34
CA PRO A 307 2.65 10.93 3.24
C PRO A 307 2.88 10.50 1.79
N ASN A 308 4.06 9.97 1.48
CA ASN A 308 4.39 9.52 0.13
C ASN A 308 3.53 8.33 -0.35
N SER A 309 2.98 7.56 0.59
CA SER A 309 2.20 6.35 0.30
C SER A 309 0.74 6.61 -0.07
N GLU A 310 0.18 7.76 0.31
CA GLU A 310 -1.24 8.08 0.11
C GLU A 310 -1.47 9.60 0.12
N VAL A 311 -2.57 10.06 -0.48
CA VAL A 311 -2.94 11.48 -0.47
C VAL A 311 -3.81 11.76 0.76
N ARG A 312 -3.23 12.48 1.75
CA ARG A 312 -3.96 12.99 2.91
C ARG A 312 -3.89 14.51 2.96
N LYS A 313 -5.03 15.15 3.04
CA LYS A 313 -5.12 16.61 3.09
C LYS A 313 -5.13 17.09 4.54
N HIS A 314 -4.36 18.12 4.82
CA HIS A 314 -4.33 18.80 6.10
C HIS A 314 -5.75 19.21 6.56
N LYS A 315 -6.06 18.96 7.84
CA LYS A 315 -7.37 19.20 8.48
C LYS A 315 -8.55 18.35 8.00
N ASN A 316 -8.39 17.49 6.99
CA ASN A 316 -9.47 16.62 6.54
C ASN A 316 -9.66 15.41 7.48
N PHE A 317 -10.92 15.00 7.62
CA PHE A 317 -11.31 13.81 8.38
C PHE A 317 -11.09 12.54 7.58
N TYR A 318 -10.73 11.47 8.30
CA TYR A 318 -10.48 10.15 7.73
C TYR A 318 -11.02 9.05 8.66
N PRO A 319 -11.56 7.96 8.12
CA PRO A 319 -11.98 6.83 8.92
C PRO A 319 -10.78 6.08 9.50
N SER A 320 -11.02 5.31 10.55
CA SER A 320 -10.04 4.37 11.11
C SER A 320 -9.62 3.32 10.07
N CYS A 321 -8.35 2.89 10.08
CA CYS A 321 -7.85 1.98 9.06
C CYS A 321 -8.43 0.56 9.21
N GLN A 322 -8.62 -0.11 8.05
CA GLN A 322 -9.22 -1.44 8.00
C GLN A 322 -8.25 -2.56 8.41
N SER A 323 -6.94 -2.38 8.13
CA SER A 323 -5.96 -3.45 8.31
C SER A 323 -5.42 -3.55 9.73
N ARG A 324 -5.14 -2.41 10.38
CA ARG A 324 -4.54 -2.35 11.72
C ARG A 324 -5.57 -2.16 12.82
N CYS A 325 -6.52 -1.23 12.60
CA CYS A 325 -7.45 -0.82 13.65
C CYS A 325 -8.71 -1.70 13.71
N LYS A 326 -9.24 -2.16 12.58
CA LYS A 326 -10.54 -2.86 12.56
C LYS A 326 -10.59 -4.09 13.46
N PRO A 327 -9.62 -5.03 13.46
CA PRO A 327 -9.65 -6.17 14.37
C PRO A 327 -9.64 -5.74 15.84
N ILE A 328 -8.82 -4.72 16.18
CA ILE A 328 -8.70 -4.19 17.54
C ILE A 328 -10.01 -3.51 17.97
N LEU A 329 -10.53 -2.62 17.13
CA LEU A 329 -11.75 -1.90 17.42
C LEU A 329 -12.98 -2.82 17.49
N ASN A 330 -13.03 -3.92 16.73
CA ASN A 330 -14.08 -4.92 16.85
C ASN A 330 -14.13 -5.54 18.27
N HIS A 331 -12.98 -5.71 18.94
CA HIS A 331 -12.95 -6.14 20.34
C HIS A 331 -13.30 -4.98 21.28
N MET A 332 -12.68 -3.83 21.11
CA MET A 332 -12.85 -2.69 22.02
C MET A 332 -14.28 -2.12 22.03
N LEU A 333 -14.95 -2.14 20.90
CA LEU A 333 -16.32 -1.64 20.74
C LEU A 333 -17.40 -2.70 21.00
N LYS A 334 -17.02 -3.90 21.46
CA LYS A 334 -18.00 -4.93 21.83
C LYS A 334 -18.95 -4.42 22.91
N GLY A 335 -20.25 -4.49 22.62
CA GLY A 335 -21.31 -4.06 23.52
C GLY A 335 -21.65 -2.56 23.46
N ILE A 336 -20.91 -1.75 22.70
CA ILE A 336 -21.27 -0.36 22.43
C ILE A 336 -22.25 -0.32 21.26
N GLU A 337 -23.39 0.32 21.48
CA GLU A 337 -24.37 0.56 20.41
C GLU A 337 -23.81 1.63 19.46
N MET A 338 -23.56 1.22 18.21
CA MET A 338 -22.95 2.08 17.20
C MET A 338 -23.96 2.51 16.15
N ASP A 339 -23.68 3.65 15.50
CA ASP A 339 -24.35 4.04 14.27
C ASP A 339 -24.33 2.91 13.24
N GLU A 340 -25.38 2.82 12.44
CA GLU A 340 -25.41 1.89 11.33
C GLU A 340 -24.25 2.17 10.37
N ASN A 341 -23.57 1.10 9.96
CA ASN A 341 -22.62 1.22 8.88
C ASN A 341 -23.35 1.62 7.59
N LEU A 342 -23.25 2.88 7.20
CA LEU A 342 -23.92 3.42 6.02
C LEU A 342 -23.59 2.65 4.73
N ILE A 343 -22.44 1.95 4.70
CA ILE A 343 -22.08 1.05 3.58
C ILE A 343 -22.97 -0.20 3.58
N HIS A 344 -23.42 -0.69 4.76
CA HIS A 344 -24.29 -1.86 4.87
C HIS A 344 -25.79 -1.54 4.70
N LYS A 345 -26.13 -0.27 4.77
CA LYS A 345 -27.51 0.14 4.48
C LYS A 345 -27.80 -0.27 3.04
N ASN A 346 -28.68 -1.26 2.86
CA ASN A 346 -29.07 -1.71 1.52
C ASN A 346 -29.88 -0.59 0.84
N LEU A 347 -29.12 0.44 0.40
CA LEU A 347 -29.64 1.63 -0.27
C LEU A 347 -30.28 1.28 -1.62
N SER A 348 -30.15 0.01 -2.06
CA SER A 348 -30.70 -0.50 -3.32
C SER A 348 -32.12 -1.04 -3.21
N LYS A 349 -32.64 -1.29 -2.00
CA LYS A 349 -33.88 -2.07 -1.74
C LYS A 349 -35.13 -1.60 -2.52
N ASN A 350 -35.20 -0.31 -2.86
CA ASN A 350 -36.34 0.28 -3.60
C ASN A 350 -35.91 0.95 -4.91
N LYS A 351 -34.73 0.65 -5.47
CA LYS A 351 -34.25 1.29 -6.67
C LYS A 351 -34.54 0.44 -7.90
N GLU A 352 -35.18 1.03 -8.87
CA GLU A 352 -35.41 0.42 -10.17
C GLU A 352 -34.15 0.49 -11.03
N LEU A 353 -33.82 -0.62 -11.70
CA LEU A 353 -32.76 -0.67 -12.69
C LEU A 353 -33.38 -0.53 -14.09
N ARG A 354 -33.37 0.68 -14.61
CA ARG A 354 -33.93 1.01 -15.92
C ARG A 354 -33.03 0.50 -17.04
N ILE A 355 -33.57 -0.35 -17.93
CA ILE A 355 -32.93 -0.72 -19.20
C ILE A 355 -33.17 0.41 -20.18
N ILE A 356 -32.12 0.93 -20.82
CA ILE A 356 -32.15 2.02 -21.80
C ILE A 356 -32.21 1.46 -23.21
N PHE A 357 -31.46 0.36 -23.43
CA PHE A 357 -31.34 -0.30 -24.72
C PHE A 357 -31.07 -1.80 -24.52
N GLU A 358 -31.59 -2.60 -25.43
CA GLU A 358 -31.41 -4.02 -25.46
C GLU A 358 -31.49 -4.53 -26.91
N ASP A 359 -30.56 -5.43 -27.26
CA ASP A 359 -30.61 -6.28 -28.47
C ASP A 359 -30.16 -7.70 -28.11
N ASP A 360 -29.83 -8.52 -29.09
CA ASP A 360 -29.42 -9.90 -28.89
C ASP A 360 -28.08 -10.03 -28.16
N ASP A 361 -27.19 -9.07 -28.29
CA ASP A 361 -25.83 -9.09 -27.79
C ASP A 361 -25.59 -8.19 -26.57
N LEU A 362 -26.31 -7.05 -26.46
CA LEU A 362 -26.04 -5.99 -25.51
C LEU A 362 -27.27 -5.68 -24.65
N ILE A 363 -26.98 -5.24 -23.43
CA ILE A 363 -27.93 -4.60 -22.54
C ILE A 363 -27.28 -3.30 -22.03
N ILE A 364 -27.98 -2.18 -22.16
CA ILE A 364 -27.54 -0.90 -21.62
C ILE A 364 -28.52 -0.50 -20.52
N VAL A 365 -27.99 -0.26 -19.32
CA VAL A 365 -28.79 0.13 -18.15
C VAL A 365 -28.37 1.48 -17.62
N ASN A 366 -29.33 2.20 -17.02
CA ASN A 366 -29.04 3.38 -16.20
C ASN A 366 -28.93 2.91 -14.74
N LYS A 367 -27.71 2.79 -14.24
CA LYS A 367 -27.46 2.45 -12.84
C LYS A 367 -27.83 3.63 -11.95
N PRO A 368 -28.72 3.47 -10.96
CA PRO A 368 -28.97 4.51 -9.98
C PRO A 368 -27.76 4.74 -9.07
N PRO A 369 -27.66 5.91 -8.39
CA PRO A 369 -26.64 6.13 -7.36
C PRO A 369 -26.88 5.19 -6.17
N GLU A 370 -25.84 4.95 -5.35
CA GLU A 370 -25.86 4.04 -4.19
C GLU A 370 -26.38 2.64 -4.56
N PHE A 371 -25.91 2.12 -5.69
CA PHE A 371 -26.25 0.80 -6.21
C PHE A 371 -24.98 0.10 -6.76
N LEU A 372 -24.78 -1.15 -6.39
CA LEU A 372 -23.59 -1.89 -6.81
C LEU A 372 -23.65 -2.30 -8.28
N SER A 373 -22.54 -2.20 -9.00
CA SER A 373 -22.40 -2.75 -10.36
C SER A 373 -22.26 -4.28 -10.33
N VAL A 374 -21.54 -4.81 -9.34
CA VAL A 374 -21.31 -6.24 -9.11
C VAL A 374 -21.51 -6.55 -7.62
N PRO A 375 -21.86 -7.81 -7.25
CA PRO A 375 -22.09 -8.12 -5.85
C PRO A 375 -20.84 -7.89 -5.00
N GLY A 376 -21.03 -7.33 -3.83
CA GLY A 376 -20.04 -7.21 -2.77
C GLY A 376 -20.03 -8.46 -1.87
N LYS A 377 -19.23 -8.41 -0.80
CA LYS A 377 -19.19 -9.50 0.19
C LYS A 377 -20.45 -9.60 1.02
N GLU A 378 -21.07 -8.47 1.33
CA GLU A 378 -22.20 -8.34 2.27
C GLU A 378 -23.49 -7.91 1.57
N ILE A 379 -23.38 -7.11 0.51
CA ILE A 379 -24.51 -6.70 -0.32
C ILE A 379 -24.43 -7.43 -1.64
N THR A 380 -25.35 -8.34 -1.89
CA THR A 380 -25.41 -9.15 -3.11
C THR A 380 -26.23 -8.51 -4.24
N ASP A 381 -27.17 -7.61 -3.88
CA ASP A 381 -28.00 -6.89 -4.84
C ASP A 381 -27.15 -5.92 -5.67
N SER A 382 -27.17 -6.09 -6.98
CA SER A 382 -26.31 -5.36 -7.92
C SER A 382 -26.90 -5.38 -9.33
N VAL A 383 -26.37 -4.54 -10.21
CA VAL A 383 -26.70 -4.58 -11.65
C VAL A 383 -26.48 -5.99 -12.19
N TYR A 384 -25.34 -6.59 -11.90
CA TYR A 384 -25.03 -7.96 -12.33
C TYR A 384 -26.08 -8.98 -11.87
N THR A 385 -26.40 -8.96 -10.58
CA THR A 385 -27.33 -9.94 -9.98
C THR A 385 -28.73 -9.81 -10.59
N ARG A 386 -29.24 -8.58 -10.69
CA ARG A 386 -30.57 -8.34 -11.27
C ARG A 386 -30.64 -8.69 -12.75
N ILE A 387 -29.62 -8.33 -13.55
CA ILE A 387 -29.58 -8.66 -14.97
C ILE A 387 -29.43 -10.16 -15.16
N LYS A 388 -28.61 -10.84 -14.36
CA LYS A 388 -28.47 -12.30 -14.45
C LYS A 388 -29.78 -13.04 -14.12
N GLN A 389 -30.56 -12.54 -13.16
CA GLN A 389 -31.88 -13.07 -12.83
C GLN A 389 -32.87 -12.84 -13.97
N LYS A 390 -32.81 -11.68 -14.61
CA LYS A 390 -33.71 -11.35 -15.76
C LYS A 390 -33.37 -12.11 -17.04
N TYR A 391 -32.05 -12.42 -17.24
CA TYR A 391 -31.53 -13.10 -18.45
C TYR A 391 -30.74 -14.36 -18.06
N PRO A 392 -31.39 -15.40 -17.55
CA PRO A 392 -30.72 -16.60 -17.07
C PRO A 392 -29.99 -17.39 -18.19
N THR A 393 -30.42 -17.22 -19.42
CA THR A 393 -29.87 -17.88 -20.63
C THR A 393 -28.64 -17.14 -21.20
N ALA A 394 -28.27 -15.99 -20.69
CA ALA A 394 -27.08 -15.25 -21.13
C ALA A 394 -25.80 -16.09 -20.93
N THR A 395 -25.10 -16.41 -22.02
CA THR A 395 -23.87 -17.23 -22.01
C THR A 395 -22.60 -16.45 -21.68
N GLY A 396 -22.65 -15.12 -21.81
CA GLY A 396 -21.53 -14.21 -21.52
C GLY A 396 -21.38 -13.89 -20.03
N PRO A 397 -20.23 -13.36 -19.63
CA PRO A 397 -19.99 -12.93 -18.25
C PRO A 397 -20.74 -11.64 -17.85
N LEU A 398 -21.60 -11.10 -18.71
CA LEU A 398 -22.41 -9.89 -18.57
C LEU A 398 -21.58 -8.61 -18.40
N ILE A 399 -20.76 -8.48 -17.36
CA ILE A 399 -20.03 -7.27 -17.01
C ILE A 399 -18.77 -7.11 -17.87
N VAL A 400 -18.62 -5.94 -18.48
CA VAL A 400 -17.41 -5.51 -19.22
C VAL A 400 -16.70 -4.32 -18.56
N HIS A 401 -17.44 -3.51 -17.82
CA HIS A 401 -16.91 -2.42 -16.98
C HIS A 401 -17.83 -2.18 -15.78
N ARG A 402 -17.43 -1.32 -14.89
CA ARG A 402 -18.23 -1.01 -13.71
C ARG A 402 -18.19 0.49 -13.39
N LEU A 403 -19.23 0.98 -12.73
CA LEU A 403 -19.29 2.25 -12.03
C LEU A 403 -19.19 1.98 -10.52
N ASP A 404 -18.66 2.93 -9.79
CA ASP A 404 -18.64 2.86 -8.33
C ASP A 404 -20.07 2.95 -7.77
N MET A 405 -20.25 2.55 -6.52
CA MET A 405 -21.58 2.43 -5.89
C MET A 405 -22.36 3.76 -5.97
N SER A 406 -21.74 4.86 -5.57
CA SER A 406 -22.37 6.19 -5.56
C SER A 406 -22.48 6.85 -6.94
N THR A 407 -21.76 6.34 -7.95
CA THR A 407 -21.82 6.88 -9.31
C THR A 407 -23.05 6.34 -10.03
N SER A 408 -23.91 7.23 -10.50
CA SER A 408 -25.05 6.88 -11.39
C SER A 408 -24.64 6.96 -12.87
N GLY A 409 -25.44 6.35 -13.73
CA GLY A 409 -25.29 6.47 -15.18
C GLY A 409 -25.20 5.16 -15.93
N VAL A 410 -24.71 5.23 -17.15
CA VAL A 410 -24.78 4.17 -18.16
C VAL A 410 -23.78 3.05 -17.88
N ILE A 411 -24.27 1.81 -17.82
CA ILE A 411 -23.48 0.59 -17.83
C ILE A 411 -23.87 -0.26 -19.04
N VAL A 412 -22.86 -0.71 -19.77
CA VAL A 412 -23.01 -1.69 -20.86
C VAL A 412 -22.74 -3.09 -20.35
N LEU A 413 -23.65 -4.00 -20.61
CA LEU A 413 -23.53 -5.42 -20.34
C LEU A 413 -23.62 -6.21 -21.64
N THR A 414 -23.12 -7.43 -21.66
CA THR A 414 -23.10 -8.30 -22.85
C THR A 414 -23.76 -9.62 -22.56
N LYS A 415 -24.69 -10.06 -23.43
CA LYS A 415 -25.40 -11.33 -23.29
C LYS A 415 -24.54 -12.51 -23.75
N THR A 416 -23.68 -12.30 -24.75
CA THR A 416 -22.88 -13.36 -25.39
C THR A 416 -21.40 -13.25 -25.04
N LYS A 417 -20.65 -14.35 -25.14
CA LYS A 417 -19.17 -14.36 -24.91
C LYS A 417 -18.44 -13.57 -26.00
N GLU A 418 -18.95 -13.62 -27.22
CA GLU A 418 -18.40 -12.94 -28.39
C GLU A 418 -18.53 -11.44 -28.24
N ALA A 419 -19.70 -10.91 -27.91
CA ALA A 419 -19.92 -9.50 -27.59
C ALA A 419 -19.06 -9.04 -26.43
N ASN A 420 -18.90 -9.87 -25.38
CA ASN A 420 -18.05 -9.53 -24.25
C ASN A 420 -16.59 -9.31 -24.66
N LYS A 421 -16.02 -10.21 -25.47
CA LYS A 421 -14.64 -10.07 -25.97
C LYS A 421 -14.44 -8.80 -26.81
N ILE A 422 -15.42 -8.48 -27.67
CA ILE A 422 -15.36 -7.30 -28.55
C ILE A 422 -15.41 -6.02 -27.72
N VAL A 423 -16.39 -5.89 -26.82
CA VAL A 423 -16.58 -4.70 -25.99
C VAL A 423 -15.45 -4.54 -25.00
N GLN A 424 -15.01 -5.63 -24.34
CA GLN A 424 -13.89 -5.60 -23.40
C GLN A 424 -12.59 -5.14 -24.09
N LYS A 425 -12.33 -5.57 -25.35
CA LYS A 425 -11.19 -5.11 -26.13
C LYS A 425 -11.18 -3.60 -26.34
N GLN A 426 -12.36 -2.98 -26.53
CA GLN A 426 -12.50 -1.52 -26.67
C GLN A 426 -12.12 -0.80 -25.34
N PHE A 427 -12.55 -1.33 -24.19
CA PHE A 427 -12.15 -0.78 -22.89
C PHE A 427 -10.65 -0.93 -22.64
N ILE A 428 -10.06 -2.08 -22.97
CA ILE A 428 -8.61 -2.33 -22.82
C ILE A 428 -7.81 -1.40 -23.73
N LYS A 429 -8.22 -1.26 -24.99
CA LYS A 429 -7.57 -0.35 -25.96
C LYS A 429 -7.87 1.14 -25.73
N ARG A 430 -8.77 1.45 -24.75
CA ARG A 430 -9.20 2.82 -24.43
C ARG A 430 -9.82 3.58 -25.62
N THR A 431 -10.48 2.86 -26.53
CA THR A 431 -11.23 3.47 -27.65
C THR A 431 -12.61 3.97 -27.22
N VAL A 432 -13.13 3.46 -26.11
CA VAL A 432 -14.39 3.91 -25.52
C VAL A 432 -14.23 5.34 -24.98
N LYS A 433 -15.01 6.28 -25.53
CA LYS A 433 -15.09 7.66 -25.03
C LYS A 433 -16.08 7.72 -23.87
N LYS A 434 -15.64 8.19 -22.71
CA LYS A 434 -16.46 8.28 -21.50
C LYS A 434 -16.63 9.75 -21.12
N ARG A 435 -17.87 10.12 -20.76
CA ARG A 435 -18.18 11.46 -20.25
C ARG A 435 -18.85 11.31 -18.88
N TYR A 436 -18.40 12.12 -17.93
CA TYR A 436 -18.95 12.18 -16.58
C TYR A 436 -19.27 13.63 -16.23
N VAL A 437 -20.23 13.83 -15.34
CA VAL A 437 -20.51 15.10 -14.69
C VAL A 437 -20.24 14.95 -13.20
N ALA A 438 -19.54 15.89 -12.61
CA ALA A 438 -19.23 15.90 -11.19
C ALA A 438 -19.51 17.27 -10.58
N LEU A 439 -20.22 17.30 -9.44
CA LEU A 439 -20.36 18.48 -8.61
C LEU A 439 -19.15 18.57 -7.66
N LEU A 440 -18.48 19.72 -7.66
CA LEU A 440 -17.30 19.94 -6.83
C LEU A 440 -17.65 20.78 -5.60
N SER A 441 -16.96 20.55 -4.48
CA SER A 441 -17.09 21.34 -3.25
C SER A 441 -16.38 22.70 -3.28
N GLY A 442 -15.88 23.16 -4.43
CA GLY A 442 -15.19 24.43 -4.61
C GLY A 442 -15.12 24.88 -6.04
N LYS A 443 -14.61 26.10 -6.27
CA LYS A 443 -14.40 26.64 -7.61
C LYS A 443 -13.00 26.29 -8.12
N LEU A 444 -12.91 25.87 -9.38
CA LEU A 444 -11.64 25.68 -10.06
C LEU A 444 -11.16 27.03 -10.61
N SER A 445 -9.86 27.31 -10.50
CA SER A 445 -9.25 28.53 -11.04
C SER A 445 -9.18 28.56 -12.58
N LYS A 446 -9.19 27.35 -13.18
CA LYS A 446 -9.15 27.18 -14.65
C LYS A 446 -10.50 26.65 -15.15
N LYS A 447 -10.89 27.00 -16.36
CA LYS A 447 -12.12 26.50 -17.00
C LYS A 447 -11.96 25.11 -17.60
N GLN A 448 -10.73 24.67 -17.89
CA GLN A 448 -10.43 23.37 -18.47
C GLN A 448 -9.01 22.91 -18.08
N GLY A 449 -8.75 21.62 -18.18
CA GLY A 449 -7.43 21.05 -17.91
C GLY A 449 -7.36 19.55 -18.11
N VAL A 450 -6.17 19.00 -17.88
CA VAL A 450 -5.89 17.57 -17.98
C VAL A 450 -5.24 17.10 -16.69
N ILE A 451 -5.73 15.99 -16.14
CA ILE A 451 -5.14 15.30 -14.99
C ILE A 451 -4.50 14.00 -15.52
N LYS A 452 -3.17 13.90 -15.40
CA LYS A 452 -2.40 12.70 -15.78
C LYS A 452 -1.67 12.16 -14.56
N LEU A 453 -2.33 11.27 -13.84
CA LEU A 453 -1.78 10.68 -12.61
C LEU A 453 -1.89 9.15 -12.66
N PRO A 454 -0.80 8.42 -12.29
CA PRO A 454 -0.86 6.98 -12.16
C PRO A 454 -1.62 6.60 -10.88
N LEU A 455 -2.62 5.73 -11.00
CA LEU A 455 -3.49 5.34 -9.91
C LEU A 455 -3.38 3.83 -9.65
N ARG A 456 -3.41 3.43 -8.38
CA ARG A 456 -3.64 2.05 -7.96
C ARG A 456 -4.62 1.98 -6.79
N LEU A 457 -5.15 0.77 -6.59
CA LEU A 457 -6.01 0.51 -5.44
C LEU A 457 -5.24 0.73 -4.14
N ASP A 458 -5.83 1.48 -3.22
CA ASP A 458 -5.37 1.56 -1.84
C ASP A 458 -5.81 0.28 -1.11
N LEU A 459 -4.86 -0.61 -0.85
CA LEU A 459 -5.15 -1.92 -0.24
C LEU A 459 -5.62 -1.79 1.21
N ASP A 460 -5.20 -0.74 1.90
CA ASP A 460 -5.53 -0.48 3.31
C ASP A 460 -6.88 0.23 3.47
N ASN A 461 -7.30 0.99 2.45
CA ASN A 461 -8.54 1.81 2.50
C ASN A 461 -9.44 1.55 1.28
N ARG A 462 -9.70 0.29 0.95
CA ARG A 462 -10.63 -0.05 -0.14
C ARG A 462 -12.03 0.56 0.11
N PRO A 463 -12.70 1.08 -0.90
CA PRO A 463 -12.43 1.00 -2.35
C PRO A 463 -11.59 2.15 -2.94
N ARG A 464 -10.92 2.93 -2.11
CA ARG A 464 -10.18 4.12 -2.54
C ARG A 464 -9.02 3.79 -3.49
N GLN A 465 -8.67 4.78 -4.33
CA GLN A 465 -7.49 4.76 -5.17
C GLN A 465 -6.45 5.74 -4.61
N LEU A 466 -5.17 5.42 -4.78
CA LEU A 466 -4.07 6.32 -4.45
C LEU A 466 -3.18 6.59 -5.67
N VAL A 467 -2.50 7.73 -5.67
CA VAL A 467 -1.50 8.05 -6.69
C VAL A 467 -0.20 7.33 -6.35
N ASP A 468 0.28 6.51 -7.27
CA ASP A 468 1.54 5.78 -7.12
C ASP A 468 2.34 5.85 -8.42
N PHE A 469 3.46 6.58 -8.38
CA PHE A 469 4.30 6.79 -9.55
C PHE A 469 5.16 5.58 -9.93
N ILE A 470 5.25 4.58 -9.06
CA ILE A 470 6.06 3.37 -9.28
C ILE A 470 5.17 2.24 -9.83
N ASN A 471 4.04 1.94 -9.16
CA ASN A 471 3.19 0.79 -9.45
C ASN A 471 1.80 1.16 -9.97
N GLY A 472 1.51 2.46 -10.09
CA GLY A 472 0.21 2.94 -10.54
C GLY A 472 -0.01 2.76 -12.04
N LYS A 473 -1.24 2.44 -12.43
CA LYS A 473 -1.66 2.43 -13.83
C LYS A 473 -1.92 3.85 -14.32
N LYS A 474 -1.38 4.24 -15.46
CA LYS A 474 -1.59 5.57 -16.08
C LYS A 474 -3.09 5.89 -16.18
N GLY A 475 -3.50 6.98 -15.56
CA GLY A 475 -4.83 7.56 -15.68
C GLY A 475 -4.74 8.93 -16.38
N GLU A 476 -5.72 9.23 -17.22
CA GLU A 476 -5.84 10.53 -17.89
C GLU A 476 -7.30 10.96 -17.87
N THR A 477 -7.56 12.18 -17.43
CA THR A 477 -8.89 12.79 -17.41
C THR A 477 -8.78 14.22 -17.94
N ASN A 478 -9.46 14.49 -19.05
CA ASN A 478 -9.68 15.84 -19.53
C ASN A 478 -10.94 16.38 -18.84
N TRP A 479 -10.89 17.61 -18.35
CA TRP A 479 -12.01 18.21 -17.66
C TRP A 479 -12.27 19.63 -18.15
N ASN A 480 -13.53 20.05 -18.10
CA ASN A 480 -14.00 21.39 -18.34
C ASN A 480 -15.13 21.74 -17.36
N VAL A 481 -15.26 23.02 -17.06
CA VAL A 481 -16.31 23.59 -16.17
C VAL A 481 -17.44 24.15 -17.02
#